data_2011793540d75decc047daa7ee531b0b
#
_entry.id   2011793540d75decc047daa7ee531b0b
#
_cell.length_a   1.000
_cell.length_b   1.000
_cell.length_c   1.000
_cell.angle_alpha   90.00
_cell.angle_beta   90.00
_cell.angle_gamma   90.00
#
_symmetry.space_group_name_H-M   'P 1'
#
loop_
_entity.id
_entity.type
_entity.pdbx_description
1 polymer ?
#
loop_
_entity_poly.entity_id
_entity_poly.type
_entity_poly.pdbx_seq_one_letter_code
_entity_poly.pdbx_strand_id
1 'polypeptide(L)'
;FWGNLRAKEEIIMKAVVQRVSHAHVDIDGVTVGAIEKGFLVLLGVWSGDSEGDCRQLAEKVGNLRVFEDENGKLNKALADVQGAVLVVPNFTIAGDCRKGNRPSFIKAERPERAVPLFELFKQTLAERGIPVQSGVFGADMQVSLVNDGPITLIVEKGDNSF
;
A
#
# COMPACT_ATOMS: atom_id res chain seq x y z
N PHE A 1 10.58 -29.22 6.80
CA PHE A 1 9.51 -29.06 5.80
C PHE A 1 8.43 -28.07 6.25
N TRP A 2 7.91 -28.26 7.44
CA TRP A 2 6.93 -27.34 8.02
C TRP A 2 7.53 -25.99 8.40
N GLY A 3 8.80 -25.96 8.78
CA GLY A 3 9.51 -24.71 9.10
C GLY A 3 9.70 -23.80 7.89
N ASN A 4 9.89 -24.38 6.72
CA ASN A 4 10.09 -23.62 5.48
C ASN A 4 8.80 -22.94 4.98
N LEU A 5 7.66 -23.57 5.21
CA LEU A 5 6.37 -22.97 4.86
C LEU A 5 6.05 -21.77 5.74
N ARG A 6 6.34 -21.86 7.04
CA ARG A 6 6.15 -20.74 7.97
C ARG A 6 7.08 -19.56 7.67
N ALA A 7 8.33 -19.85 7.29
CA ALA A 7 9.29 -18.81 6.93
C ALA A 7 8.86 -18.04 5.67
N LYS A 8 8.22 -18.70 4.70
CA LYS A 8 7.68 -18.05 3.49
C LYS A 8 6.47 -17.15 3.79
N GLU A 9 5.64 -17.54 4.77
CA GLU A 9 4.48 -16.76 5.17
C GLU A 9 4.85 -15.50 5.97
N GLU A 10 6.09 -15.43 6.49
CA GLU A 10 6.54 -14.34 7.36
C GLU A 10 7.16 -13.16 6.62
N ILE A 11 7.50 -13.31 5.33
CA ILE A 11 8.15 -12.28 4.50
C ILE A 11 7.14 -11.83 3.45
N ILE A 12 6.25 -10.92 3.84
CA ILE A 12 5.15 -10.52 2.96
C ILE A 12 4.96 -9.01 3.02
N MET A 13 5.47 -8.31 2.00
CA MET A 13 5.12 -6.91 1.77
C MET A 13 3.62 -6.82 1.52
N LYS A 14 2.95 -5.89 2.19
CA LYS A 14 1.50 -5.70 2.07
C LYS A 14 1.14 -4.27 1.77
N ALA A 15 0.13 -4.11 0.95
CA ALA A 15 -0.55 -2.85 0.73
C ALA A 15 -1.99 -2.98 1.21
N VAL A 16 -2.41 -2.09 2.09
CA VAL A 16 -3.82 -1.94 2.42
C VAL A 16 -4.34 -0.84 1.51
N VAL A 17 -5.22 -1.21 0.59
CA VAL A 17 -5.71 -0.34 -0.48
C VAL A 17 -7.15 0.03 -0.18
N GLN A 18 -7.43 1.33 -0.11
CA GLN A 18 -8.78 1.84 0.06
C GLN A 18 -9.14 2.73 -1.12
N ARG A 19 -10.25 2.41 -1.77
CA ARG A 19 -10.79 3.28 -2.82
C ARG A 19 -11.34 4.54 -2.17
N VAL A 20 -10.94 5.70 -2.68
CA VAL A 20 -11.32 6.99 -2.08
C VAL A 20 -11.92 7.94 -3.10
N SER A 21 -12.82 8.82 -2.63
CA SER A 21 -13.24 9.98 -3.39
C SER A 21 -12.23 11.12 -3.23
N HIS A 22 -11.57 11.19 -2.08
CA HIS A 22 -10.42 12.05 -1.83
C HIS A 22 -9.69 11.58 -0.59
N ALA A 23 -8.42 11.94 -0.48
CA ALA A 23 -7.58 11.65 0.69
C ALA A 23 -6.45 12.66 0.79
N HIS A 24 -5.95 12.90 2.00
CA HIS A 24 -4.79 13.74 2.20
C HIS A 24 -4.01 13.35 3.45
N VAL A 25 -2.75 13.76 3.49
CA VAL A 25 -1.86 13.57 4.63
C VAL A 25 -1.40 14.94 5.12
N ASP A 26 -1.57 15.18 6.42
CA ASP A 26 -1.08 16.38 7.09
C ASP A 26 0.05 16.03 8.05
N ILE A 27 1.07 16.89 8.08
CA ILE A 27 2.16 16.82 9.05
C ILE A 27 2.24 18.21 9.70
N ASP A 28 2.12 18.26 11.02
CA ASP A 28 2.12 19.52 11.78
C ASP A 28 1.14 20.55 11.21
N GLY A 29 -0.04 20.10 10.82
CA GLY A 29 -1.10 20.95 10.29
C GLY A 29 -0.92 21.37 8.83
N VAL A 30 0.11 20.88 8.14
CA VAL A 30 0.38 21.21 6.74
C VAL A 30 0.13 19.99 5.87
N THR A 31 -0.66 20.14 4.81
CA THR A 31 -0.93 19.08 3.86
C THR A 31 0.31 18.85 2.97
N VAL A 32 0.86 17.64 3.03
CA VAL A 32 2.06 17.25 2.27
C VAL A 32 1.74 16.39 1.04
N GLY A 33 0.56 15.82 1.00
CA GLY A 33 0.09 15.03 -0.15
C GLY A 33 -1.42 14.98 -0.14
N ALA A 34 -2.02 15.05 -1.32
CA ALA A 34 -3.48 15.02 -1.47
C ALA A 34 -3.86 14.47 -2.84
N ILE A 35 -4.94 13.71 -2.89
CA ILE A 35 -5.52 13.20 -4.13
C ILE A 35 -7.04 13.36 -4.10
N GLU A 36 -7.63 13.42 -5.28
CA GLU A 36 -9.06 13.21 -5.46
C GLU A 36 -9.32 11.72 -5.65
N LYS A 37 -10.13 11.33 -6.60
CA LYS A 37 -10.51 9.93 -6.87
C LYS A 37 -9.28 9.03 -7.08
N GLY A 38 -9.27 7.91 -6.40
CA GLY A 38 -8.21 6.92 -6.56
C GLY A 38 -8.08 6.00 -5.37
N PHE A 39 -6.82 5.73 -4.97
CA PHE A 39 -6.51 4.86 -3.83
C PHE A 39 -5.68 5.58 -2.78
N LEU A 40 -6.07 5.38 -1.52
CA LEU A 40 -5.14 5.51 -0.41
C LEU A 40 -4.48 4.14 -0.22
N VAL A 41 -3.16 4.10 -0.20
CA VAL A 41 -2.39 2.87 -0.02
C VAL A 41 -1.51 3.00 1.22
N LEU A 42 -1.77 2.17 2.22
CA LEU A 42 -0.90 2.00 3.36
C LEU A 42 0.08 0.88 3.04
N LEU A 43 1.37 1.19 2.99
CA LEU A 43 2.39 0.23 2.58
C LEU A 43 3.23 -0.22 3.76
N GLY A 44 3.24 -1.54 4.01
CA GLY A 44 4.08 -2.16 5.02
C GLY A 44 5.16 -3.01 4.37
N VAL A 45 6.40 -2.82 4.80
CA VAL A 45 7.57 -3.57 4.32
C VAL A 45 8.06 -4.48 5.43
N TRP A 46 8.17 -5.76 5.12
CA TRP A 46 8.69 -6.77 6.04
C TRP A 46 10.18 -6.97 5.84
N SER A 47 10.84 -7.40 6.90
CA SER A 47 12.25 -7.77 6.84
C SER A 47 12.46 -8.86 5.78
N GLY A 48 13.37 -8.62 4.84
CA GLY A 48 13.67 -9.56 3.75
C GLY A 48 12.90 -9.34 2.46
N ASP A 49 11.98 -8.39 2.40
CA ASP A 49 11.28 -8.06 1.14
C ASP A 49 12.29 -7.54 0.10
N SER A 50 12.07 -7.93 -1.16
CA SER A 50 12.96 -7.60 -2.26
C SER A 50 12.40 -6.50 -3.15
N GLU A 51 13.25 -5.94 -4.01
CA GLU A 51 12.83 -4.99 -5.05
C GLU A 51 11.84 -5.64 -6.02
N GLY A 52 12.05 -6.91 -6.37
CA GLY A 52 11.14 -7.65 -7.25
C GLY A 52 9.76 -7.77 -6.63
N ASP A 53 9.68 -8.09 -5.34
CA ASP A 53 8.42 -8.16 -4.60
C ASP A 53 7.71 -6.80 -4.61
N CYS A 54 8.48 -5.74 -4.41
CA CYS A 54 7.95 -4.37 -4.39
C CYS A 54 7.34 -3.99 -5.74
N ARG A 55 8.04 -4.25 -6.83
CA ARG A 55 7.54 -3.97 -8.18
C ARG A 55 6.28 -4.76 -8.50
N GLN A 56 6.26 -6.05 -8.15
CA GLN A 56 5.08 -6.89 -8.36
C GLN A 56 3.87 -6.36 -7.61
N LEU A 57 4.07 -5.96 -6.35
CA LEU A 57 3.00 -5.42 -5.54
C LEU A 57 2.47 -4.10 -6.12
N ALA A 58 3.36 -3.20 -6.53
CA ALA A 58 2.98 -1.92 -7.12
C ALA A 58 2.18 -2.12 -8.42
N GLU A 59 2.63 -3.03 -9.27
CA GLU A 59 1.92 -3.36 -10.51
C GLU A 59 0.55 -3.95 -10.23
N LYS A 60 0.45 -4.84 -9.23
CA LYS A 60 -0.83 -5.42 -8.84
C LYS A 60 -1.81 -4.33 -8.39
N VAL A 61 -1.34 -3.42 -7.53
CA VAL A 61 -2.17 -2.30 -7.05
C VAL A 61 -2.61 -1.41 -8.22
N GLY A 62 -1.69 -1.09 -9.12
CA GLY A 62 -1.99 -0.26 -10.28
C GLY A 62 -3.00 -0.88 -11.24
N ASN A 63 -3.10 -2.21 -11.25
CA ASN A 63 -3.98 -2.95 -12.15
C ASN A 63 -5.30 -3.40 -11.51
N LEU A 64 -5.53 -3.10 -10.25
CA LEU A 64 -6.77 -3.49 -9.57
C LEU A 64 -7.97 -2.89 -10.29
N ARG A 65 -8.95 -3.72 -10.59
CA ARG A 65 -10.16 -3.35 -11.33
C ARG A 65 -11.32 -3.18 -10.37
N VAL A 66 -11.31 -2.07 -9.62
CA VAL A 66 -12.27 -1.84 -8.52
C VAL A 66 -13.06 -0.53 -8.69
N PHE A 67 -13.10 0.00 -9.90
CA PHE A 67 -13.99 1.11 -10.24
C PHE A 67 -15.11 0.60 -11.15
N GLU A 68 -16.31 1.12 -10.94
CA GLU A 68 -17.48 0.65 -11.68
C GLU A 68 -17.41 1.03 -13.16
N ASP A 69 -17.83 0.10 -14.01
CA ASP A 69 -18.07 0.33 -15.43
C ASP A 69 -19.50 0.88 -15.66
N GLU A 70 -19.88 0.98 -16.93
CA GLU A 70 -21.20 1.49 -17.32
C GLU A 70 -22.35 0.62 -16.81
N ASN A 71 -22.07 -0.63 -16.44
CA ASN A 71 -23.05 -1.58 -15.92
C ASN A 71 -23.01 -1.67 -14.38
N GLY A 72 -22.23 -0.80 -13.72
CA GLY A 72 -22.10 -0.81 -12.27
C GLY A 72 -21.22 -1.93 -11.71
N LYS A 73 -20.46 -2.62 -12.56
CA LYS A 73 -19.58 -3.71 -12.13
C LYS A 73 -18.16 -3.22 -11.91
N LEU A 74 -17.47 -3.78 -10.90
CA LEU A 74 -16.07 -3.48 -10.62
C LEU A 74 -15.20 -4.04 -11.74
N ASN A 75 -14.81 -3.21 -12.68
CA ASN A 75 -14.15 -3.63 -13.90
C ASN A 75 -13.08 -2.67 -14.39
N LYS A 76 -13.08 -1.43 -13.96
CA LYS A 76 -12.12 -0.41 -14.40
C LYS A 76 -10.99 -0.23 -13.40
N ALA A 77 -9.79 -0.02 -13.93
CA ALA A 77 -8.59 0.27 -13.15
C ALA A 77 -8.36 1.79 -13.04
N LEU A 78 -7.33 2.19 -12.27
CA LEU A 78 -6.98 3.60 -12.08
C LEU A 78 -6.82 4.36 -13.40
N ALA A 79 -6.14 3.77 -14.38
CA ALA A 79 -5.91 4.42 -15.66
C ALA A 79 -7.23 4.73 -16.40
N ASP A 80 -8.21 3.84 -16.27
CA ASP A 80 -9.50 3.99 -16.96
C ASP A 80 -10.34 5.14 -16.41
N VAL A 81 -10.13 5.48 -15.13
CA VAL A 81 -10.88 6.53 -14.44
C VAL A 81 -10.02 7.75 -14.12
N GLN A 82 -8.78 7.78 -14.61
CA GLN A 82 -7.83 8.85 -14.35
C GLN A 82 -7.62 9.08 -12.85
N GLY A 83 -7.56 7.98 -12.11
CA GLY A 83 -7.36 8.02 -10.66
C GLY A 83 -5.91 8.23 -10.28
N ALA A 84 -5.69 8.64 -9.04
CA ALA A 84 -4.38 8.85 -8.45
C ALA A 84 -4.18 7.95 -7.24
N VAL A 85 -2.93 7.85 -6.77
CA VAL A 85 -2.58 7.07 -5.58
C VAL A 85 -1.89 7.97 -4.57
N LEU A 86 -2.35 7.89 -3.31
CA LEU A 86 -1.66 8.48 -2.17
C LEU A 86 -1.05 7.34 -1.37
N VAL A 87 0.28 7.24 -1.38
CA VAL A 87 1.01 6.16 -0.71
C VAL A 87 1.51 6.66 0.65
N VAL A 88 1.15 5.94 1.70
CA VAL A 88 1.56 6.27 3.07
C VAL A 88 2.41 5.11 3.60
N PRO A 89 3.67 5.36 3.99
CA PRO A 89 4.49 4.32 4.61
C PRO A 89 3.94 4.03 6.00
N ASN A 90 3.71 2.74 6.30
CA ASN A 90 3.09 2.35 7.57
C ASN A 90 3.69 1.03 8.07
N PHE A 91 4.76 1.11 8.88
CA PHE A 91 5.41 -0.07 9.41
C PHE A 91 4.51 -0.86 10.37
N THR A 92 3.51 -0.21 10.97
CA THR A 92 2.63 -0.87 11.94
C THR A 92 1.75 -1.95 11.31
N ILE A 93 1.64 -1.99 9.97
CA ILE A 93 0.97 -3.09 9.28
C ILE A 93 1.68 -4.42 9.56
N ALA A 94 3.00 -4.39 9.79
CA ALA A 94 3.77 -5.58 10.17
C ALA A 94 3.62 -5.94 11.64
N GLY A 95 2.79 -5.24 12.40
CA GLY A 95 2.55 -5.50 13.81
C GLY A 95 1.95 -6.88 14.05
N ASP A 96 2.56 -7.63 14.97
CA ASP A 96 2.08 -8.95 15.37
C ASP A 96 1.32 -8.80 16.69
N CYS A 97 0.02 -9.06 16.65
CA CYS A 97 -0.88 -8.92 17.80
C CYS A 97 -1.29 -10.26 18.40
N ARG A 98 -0.62 -11.35 18.03
CA ARG A 98 -1.01 -12.71 18.45
C ARG A 98 -0.74 -12.98 19.91
N LYS A 99 0.24 -12.30 20.52
CA LYS A 99 0.62 -12.51 21.92
C LYS A 99 0.32 -11.28 22.75
N GLY A 100 -0.64 -11.39 23.66
CA GLY A 100 -0.99 -10.30 24.57
C GLY A 100 -1.57 -9.08 23.82
N ASN A 101 -1.56 -7.94 24.49
CA ASN A 101 -2.19 -6.71 23.98
C ASN A 101 -1.19 -5.69 23.43
N ARG A 102 0.10 -5.98 23.50
CA ARG A 102 1.15 -5.12 22.99
C ARG A 102 1.62 -5.66 21.64
N PRO A 103 1.40 -4.94 20.52
CA PRO A 103 1.87 -5.39 19.24
C PRO A 103 3.40 -5.48 19.17
N SER A 104 3.92 -6.49 18.49
CA SER A 104 5.35 -6.61 18.19
C SER A 104 5.62 -6.16 16.77
N PHE A 105 6.64 -5.32 16.58
CA PHE A 105 7.04 -4.81 15.26
C PHE A 105 8.39 -5.39 14.82
N ILE A 106 8.81 -6.50 15.39
CA ILE A 106 10.11 -7.12 15.10
C ILE A 106 10.28 -7.45 13.62
N LYS A 107 9.19 -7.81 12.94
CA LYS A 107 9.23 -8.22 11.53
C LYS A 107 9.22 -7.06 10.54
N ALA A 108 8.99 -5.83 11.00
CA ALA A 108 9.03 -4.66 10.13
C ALA A 108 10.47 -4.40 9.66
N GLU A 109 10.62 -4.06 8.37
CA GLU A 109 11.92 -3.74 7.81
C GLU A 109 12.47 -2.44 8.40
N ARG A 110 13.80 -2.37 8.51
CA ARG A 110 14.47 -1.17 9.00
C ARG A 110 14.40 -0.04 7.98
N PRO A 111 14.42 1.24 8.43
CA PRO A 111 14.33 2.37 7.52
C PRO A 111 15.36 2.36 6.39
N GLU A 112 16.60 1.90 6.64
CA GLU A 112 17.66 1.88 5.62
C GLU A 112 17.28 1.07 4.39
N ARG A 113 16.43 0.05 4.54
CA ARG A 113 15.93 -0.77 3.44
C ARG A 113 14.49 -0.44 3.08
N ALA A 114 13.68 -0.07 4.06
CA ALA A 114 12.27 0.23 3.82
C ALA A 114 12.08 1.49 2.98
N VAL A 115 12.88 2.53 3.22
CA VAL A 115 12.78 3.80 2.46
C VAL A 115 13.03 3.59 0.97
N PRO A 116 14.11 2.91 0.53
CA PRO A 116 14.30 2.63 -0.90
C PRO A 116 13.17 1.83 -1.52
N LEU A 117 12.61 0.86 -0.80
CA LEU A 117 11.49 0.07 -1.31
C LEU A 117 10.21 0.91 -1.41
N PHE A 118 9.97 1.77 -0.45
CA PHE A 118 8.85 2.71 -0.51
C PHE A 118 8.97 3.64 -1.72
N GLU A 119 10.16 4.18 -1.97
CA GLU A 119 10.41 5.02 -3.13
C GLU A 119 10.24 4.25 -4.44
N LEU A 120 10.71 2.99 -4.48
CA LEU A 120 10.55 2.13 -5.65
C LEU A 120 9.07 1.83 -5.94
N PHE A 121 8.27 1.62 -4.90
CA PHE A 121 6.83 1.41 -5.04
C PHE A 121 6.17 2.61 -5.74
N LYS A 122 6.48 3.80 -5.28
CA LYS A 122 5.96 5.04 -5.88
C LYS A 122 6.42 5.20 -7.33
N GLN A 123 7.70 4.97 -7.57
CA GLN A 123 8.29 5.08 -8.91
C GLN A 123 7.64 4.10 -9.89
N THR A 124 7.41 2.87 -9.45
CA THR A 124 6.79 1.84 -10.30
C THR A 124 5.38 2.25 -10.75
N LEU A 125 4.59 2.82 -9.83
CA LEU A 125 3.28 3.36 -10.18
C LEU A 125 3.39 4.55 -11.14
N ALA A 126 4.31 5.47 -10.88
CA ALA A 126 4.51 6.66 -11.70
C ALA A 126 4.95 6.31 -13.13
N GLU A 127 5.80 5.29 -13.28
CA GLU A 127 6.26 4.80 -14.60
C GLU A 127 5.10 4.28 -15.45
N ARG A 128 4.00 3.88 -14.82
CA ARG A 128 2.79 3.43 -15.50
C ARG A 128 1.85 4.58 -15.84
N GLY A 129 2.25 5.81 -15.59
CA GLY A 129 1.44 6.99 -15.87
C GLY A 129 0.40 7.30 -14.80
N ILE A 130 0.48 6.67 -13.64
CA ILE A 130 -0.45 6.91 -12.53
C ILE A 130 0.11 8.07 -11.69
N PRO A 131 -0.67 9.16 -11.47
CA PRO A 131 -0.24 10.23 -10.57
C PRO A 131 -0.08 9.71 -9.15
N VAL A 132 1.06 10.00 -8.51
CA VAL A 132 1.39 9.51 -7.18
C VAL A 132 1.70 10.70 -6.27
N GLN A 133 1.03 10.72 -5.13
CA GLN A 133 1.35 11.58 -3.99
C GLN A 133 1.77 10.68 -2.84
N SER A 134 2.44 11.21 -1.85
CA SER A 134 2.88 10.38 -0.73
C SER A 134 2.93 11.13 0.59
N GLY A 135 2.84 10.37 1.68
CA GLY A 135 3.29 10.81 3.00
C GLY A 135 4.81 10.83 3.08
N VAL A 136 5.32 11.04 4.28
CA VAL A 136 6.76 11.14 4.56
C VAL A 136 7.15 10.01 5.51
N PHE A 137 8.15 9.24 5.11
CA PHE A 137 8.60 8.10 5.92
C PHE A 137 9.12 8.58 7.29
N GLY A 138 8.61 7.94 8.35
CA GLY A 138 9.03 8.23 9.73
C GLY A 138 8.37 9.44 10.36
N ALA A 139 7.58 10.21 9.63
CA ALA A 139 6.89 11.38 10.18
C ALA A 139 5.62 10.95 10.93
N ASP A 140 5.20 11.80 11.87
CA ASP A 140 3.89 11.68 12.51
C ASP A 140 2.85 12.29 11.56
N MET A 141 2.00 11.45 11.00
CA MET A 141 1.07 11.84 9.94
C MET A 141 -0.37 11.74 10.40
N GLN A 142 -1.18 12.72 9.99
CA GLN A 142 -2.63 12.65 10.09
C GLN A 142 -3.17 12.30 8.71
N VAL A 143 -3.73 11.11 8.57
CA VAL A 143 -4.23 10.59 7.29
C VAL A 143 -5.73 10.71 7.27
N SER A 144 -6.25 11.48 6.32
CA SER A 144 -7.68 11.72 6.16
C SER A 144 -8.14 11.16 4.83
N LEU A 145 -9.30 10.51 4.81
CA LEU A 145 -9.84 9.94 3.59
C LEU A 145 -11.36 9.78 3.67
N VAL A 146 -11.97 9.71 2.50
CA VAL A 146 -13.33 9.20 2.38
C VAL A 146 -13.26 7.88 1.63
N ASN A 147 -13.50 6.80 2.34
CA ASN A 147 -13.51 5.45 1.74
C ASN A 147 -14.82 5.28 0.96
N ASP A 148 -14.66 5.22 -0.36
CA ASP A 148 -15.79 5.17 -1.28
C ASP A 148 -16.22 3.73 -1.50
N GLY A 149 -17.45 3.44 -1.09
CA GLY A 149 -18.02 2.11 -1.26
C GLY A 149 -18.65 1.49 -0.02
N PRO A 150 -17.96 1.15 1.06
CA PRO A 150 -16.51 1.11 1.22
C PRO A 150 -15.87 -0.01 0.44
N ILE A 151 -14.67 0.23 -0.09
CA ILE A 151 -13.83 -0.80 -0.69
C ILE A 151 -12.45 -0.71 -0.04
N THR A 152 -12.07 -1.78 0.64
CA THR A 152 -10.79 -1.92 1.33
C THR A 152 -10.25 -3.32 1.04
N LEU A 153 -9.05 -3.39 0.49
CA LEU A 153 -8.43 -4.64 0.07
C LEU A 153 -7.04 -4.75 0.68
N ILE A 154 -6.68 -5.97 1.06
CA ILE A 154 -5.31 -6.30 1.47
C ILE A 154 -4.66 -7.00 0.28
N VAL A 155 -3.61 -6.38 -0.27
CA VAL A 155 -2.87 -6.91 -1.40
C VAL A 155 -1.49 -7.29 -0.91
N GLU A 156 -1.15 -8.54 -1.08
CA GLU A 156 0.16 -9.07 -0.73
C GLU A 156 1.01 -9.16 -2.00
N LYS A 157 2.34 -9.18 -1.84
CA LYS A 157 3.23 -9.33 -2.99
C LYS A 157 2.76 -10.50 -3.83
N GLY A 158 2.87 -10.35 -5.14
CA GLY A 158 2.36 -11.32 -6.10
C GLY A 158 2.96 -12.70 -5.86
N ASP A 159 2.20 -13.47 -5.13
CA ASP A 159 2.47 -14.88 -5.04
C ASP A 159 1.93 -15.50 -6.33
N ASN A 160 2.83 -16.03 -7.15
CA ASN A 160 2.46 -16.69 -8.39
C ASN A 160 1.77 -18.04 -8.16
N SER A 161 1.36 -18.32 -6.94
CA SER A 161 0.67 -19.55 -6.59
C SER A 161 -0.83 -19.53 -6.91
N PHE A 162 -1.29 -18.50 -7.59
CA PHE A 162 -2.67 -18.41 -8.07
C PHE A 162 -2.77 -18.70 -9.55
#